data_9cef66cbadbfa0a1112a0b3dc5273b8a
#
_entry.id   9cef66cbadbfa0a1112a0b3dc5273b8a
#
_cell.length_a   1.000
_cell.length_b   1.000
_cell.length_c   1.000
_cell.angle_alpha   90.00
_cell.angle_beta   90.00
_cell.angle_gamma   90.00
#
_symmetry.space_group_name_H-M   'P 1'
#
loop_
_entity.id
_entity.type
_entity.pdbx_description
1 polymer ?
#
loop_
_entity_poly.entity_id
_entity_poly.type
_entity_poly.pdbx_seq_one_letter_code
_entity_poly.pdbx_strand_id
1 'polypeptide(L)'
;MLQESEIVPYHLSPPLGDKVLVLAPHPDDETLGCGGTLRLLIESGKSVKVVFLTSGDKGDPEHPLAVKKHLKDHITDYSLMREKEAVRALKRLGVSDYEFLRFPDRELHTNFEAVRERVYAIAGEYLPDALYSPSDIELNPDHRTTAELSFCIQRRTAMTLDEGEKGIRLVFYEVTTPFRPNMLVDITPVFGRKKRAMKKYTSQLRQIDFIAYITALNTVRALTVNARYVEAFRVMEQPPDDEENERWLTYQTAIKTV
;
A
#
# COMPACT_ATOMS: atom_id res chain seq x y z
N MET A 1 -23.30 25.07 -9.48
CA MET A 1 -21.99 24.70 -10.07
C MET A 1 -21.09 24.44 -8.87
N LEU A 2 -20.56 23.22 -8.72
CA LEU A 2 -19.65 22.90 -7.61
C LEU A 2 -18.38 23.74 -7.73
N GLN A 3 -17.91 24.28 -6.62
CA GLN A 3 -16.60 24.93 -6.59
C GLN A 3 -15.51 23.86 -6.63
N GLU A 4 -14.34 24.19 -7.15
CA GLU A 4 -13.22 23.26 -7.26
C GLU A 4 -12.78 22.71 -5.89
N SER A 5 -12.89 23.52 -4.84
CA SER A 5 -12.67 23.13 -3.43
C SER A 5 -13.65 22.07 -2.91
N GLU A 6 -14.81 21.89 -3.55
CA GLU A 6 -15.81 20.87 -3.20
C GLU A 6 -15.51 19.52 -3.91
N ILE A 7 -14.59 19.56 -4.89
CA ILE A 7 -14.28 18.41 -5.76
C ILE A 7 -12.93 17.79 -5.43
N VAL A 8 -11.97 18.60 -5.00
CA VAL A 8 -10.58 18.18 -4.73
C VAL A 8 -10.19 18.65 -3.32
N PRO A 9 -9.52 17.82 -2.51
CA PRO A 9 -9.02 18.28 -1.23
C PRO A 9 -7.94 19.35 -1.45
N TYR A 10 -8.23 20.58 -1.03
CA TYR A 10 -7.27 21.69 -1.00
C TYR A 10 -6.64 21.89 0.39
N HIS A 11 -6.92 20.98 1.30
CA HIS A 11 -6.42 21.02 2.66
C HIS A 11 -5.43 19.90 2.90
N LEU A 12 -4.34 20.25 3.56
CA LEU A 12 -3.42 19.28 4.08
C LEU A 12 -3.98 18.67 5.37
N SER A 13 -3.84 17.36 5.48
CA SER A 13 -4.20 16.61 6.67
C SER A 13 -2.95 15.99 7.30
N PRO A 14 -2.91 15.81 8.63
CA PRO A 14 -1.88 14.96 9.23
C PRO A 14 -2.06 13.50 8.75
N PRO A 15 -0.99 12.68 8.81
CA PRO A 15 -1.11 11.25 8.60
C PRO A 15 -2.16 10.61 9.50
N LEU A 16 -2.93 9.67 8.94
CA LEU A 16 -4.02 9.03 9.64
C LEU A 16 -3.55 7.78 10.39
N GLY A 17 -3.97 7.63 11.64
CA GLY A 17 -3.75 6.45 12.48
C GLY A 17 -2.70 6.66 13.56
N ASP A 18 -2.92 5.98 14.68
CA ASP A 18 -1.99 5.87 15.80
C ASP A 18 -1.28 4.53 15.79
N LYS A 19 -1.96 3.49 15.31
CA LYS A 19 -1.46 2.13 15.17
C LYS A 19 -1.79 1.62 13.77
N VAL A 20 -0.85 1.80 12.86
CA VAL A 20 -1.02 1.66 11.42
C VAL A 20 -0.52 0.31 10.93
N LEU A 21 -1.37 -0.45 10.23
CA LEU A 21 -0.99 -1.62 9.46
C LEU A 21 -0.90 -1.25 7.98
N VAL A 22 0.20 -1.60 7.34
CA VAL A 22 0.43 -1.36 5.91
C VAL A 22 0.50 -2.69 5.19
N LEU A 23 -0.34 -2.91 4.20
CA LEU A 23 -0.25 -4.04 3.28
C LEU A 23 0.49 -3.59 2.02
N ALA A 24 1.63 -4.20 1.76
CA ALA A 24 2.41 -3.99 0.55
C ALA A 24 2.43 -5.29 -0.27
N PRO A 25 1.79 -5.33 -1.44
CA PRO A 25 1.86 -6.50 -2.33
C PRO A 25 3.29 -6.94 -2.61
N HIS A 26 4.16 -5.99 -2.93
CA HIS A 26 5.56 -6.24 -3.27
C HIS A 26 6.51 -5.40 -2.41
N PRO A 27 7.77 -5.85 -2.23
CA PRO A 27 8.81 -5.02 -1.64
C PRO A 27 9.12 -3.82 -2.53
N ASP A 28 8.69 -2.63 -2.16
CA ASP A 28 8.83 -1.26 -2.70
C ASP A 28 7.52 -0.46 -2.68
N ASP A 29 6.35 -1.12 -2.72
CA ASP A 29 5.04 -0.46 -2.78
C ASP A 29 4.79 0.48 -1.59
N GLU A 30 5.19 0.10 -0.37
CA GLU A 30 5.06 0.91 0.84
C GLU A 30 5.88 2.20 0.75
N THR A 31 7.05 2.12 0.14
CA THR A 31 7.92 3.29 -0.05
C THR A 31 7.42 4.17 -1.19
N LEU A 32 6.96 3.57 -2.30
CA LEU A 32 6.40 4.29 -3.44
C LEU A 32 5.14 5.06 -3.03
N GLY A 33 4.18 4.37 -2.42
CA GLY A 33 2.86 4.92 -2.16
C GLY A 33 2.81 5.84 -0.94
N CYS A 34 3.38 5.41 0.20
CA CYS A 34 3.18 6.10 1.48
C CYS A 34 4.46 6.31 2.31
N GLY A 35 5.65 6.14 1.72
CA GLY A 35 6.92 6.20 2.47
C GLY A 35 7.17 7.51 3.21
N GLY A 36 6.72 8.65 2.69
CA GLY A 36 6.79 9.94 3.38
C GLY A 36 5.86 9.97 4.59
N THR A 37 4.63 9.53 4.42
CA THR A 37 3.61 9.41 5.47
C THR A 37 4.06 8.47 6.58
N LEU A 38 4.63 7.29 6.23
CA LEU A 38 5.18 6.36 7.22
C LEU A 38 6.28 7.02 8.06
N ARG A 39 7.14 7.79 7.41
CA ARG A 39 8.19 8.52 8.13
C ARG A 39 7.63 9.56 9.10
N LEU A 40 6.59 10.31 8.71
CA LEU A 40 5.90 11.28 9.57
C LEU A 40 5.22 10.59 10.76
N LEU A 41 4.55 9.46 10.54
CA LEU A 41 3.94 8.65 11.61
C LEU A 41 4.99 8.25 12.66
N ILE A 42 6.11 7.70 12.21
CA ILE A 42 7.22 7.31 13.11
C ILE A 42 7.79 8.52 13.86
N GLU A 43 8.01 9.67 13.20
CA GLU A 43 8.49 10.89 13.85
C GLU A 43 7.51 11.44 14.90
N SER A 44 6.21 11.14 14.71
CA SER A 44 5.15 11.49 15.67
C SER A 44 4.95 10.44 16.77
N GLY A 45 5.82 9.41 16.86
CA GLY A 45 5.73 8.37 17.89
C GLY A 45 4.62 7.35 17.68
N LYS A 46 4.06 7.26 16.45
CA LYS A 46 3.01 6.30 16.11
C LYS A 46 3.60 4.92 15.79
N SER A 47 2.80 3.89 15.98
CA SER A 47 3.18 2.50 15.67
C SER A 47 2.87 2.17 14.22
N VAL A 48 3.85 1.61 13.50
CA VAL A 48 3.69 1.20 12.10
C VAL A 48 4.20 -0.22 11.93
N LYS A 49 3.35 -1.11 11.40
CA LYS A 49 3.72 -2.45 10.95
C LYS A 49 3.52 -2.55 9.44
N VAL A 50 4.53 -3.06 8.71
CA VAL A 50 4.45 -3.31 7.27
C VAL A 50 4.43 -4.81 7.00
N VAL A 51 3.46 -5.27 6.22
CA VAL A 51 3.33 -6.66 5.80
C VAL A 51 3.48 -6.75 4.29
N PHE A 52 4.54 -7.40 3.84
CA PHE A 52 4.77 -7.72 2.44
C PHE A 52 4.08 -9.04 2.11
N LEU A 53 3.18 -9.02 1.12
CA LEU A 53 2.33 -10.16 0.84
C LEU A 53 3.03 -11.19 -0.05
N THR A 54 3.71 -10.73 -1.11
CA THR A 54 4.38 -11.61 -2.07
C THR A 54 5.91 -11.58 -1.95
N SER A 55 6.55 -12.56 -2.57
CA SER A 55 8.00 -12.62 -2.71
C SER A 55 8.56 -11.60 -3.71
N GLY A 56 7.73 -11.07 -4.63
CA GLY A 56 8.12 -10.15 -5.68
C GLY A 56 9.13 -10.71 -6.69
N ASP A 57 9.21 -12.03 -6.82
CA ASP A 57 10.21 -12.73 -7.62
C ASP A 57 9.98 -12.60 -9.13
N LYS A 58 8.75 -12.41 -9.58
CA LYS A 58 8.43 -12.17 -11.00
C LYS A 58 8.86 -10.78 -11.52
N GLY A 59 9.34 -9.93 -10.65
CA GLY A 59 10.02 -8.68 -11.03
C GLY A 59 11.47 -8.85 -11.47
N ASP A 60 11.99 -10.10 -11.59
CA ASP A 60 13.35 -10.38 -12.08
C ASP A 60 13.44 -10.15 -13.59
N PRO A 61 14.23 -9.15 -14.07
CA PRO A 61 14.34 -8.85 -15.49
C PRO A 61 15.14 -9.92 -16.28
N GLU A 62 16.00 -10.65 -15.60
CA GLU A 62 16.83 -11.68 -16.24
C GLU A 62 16.06 -13.02 -16.38
N HIS A 63 15.08 -13.23 -15.51
CA HIS A 63 14.29 -14.45 -15.47
C HIS A 63 12.79 -14.18 -15.26
N PRO A 64 12.13 -13.39 -16.12
CA PRO A 64 10.72 -12.96 -15.91
C PRO A 64 9.71 -14.13 -15.89
N LEU A 65 10.12 -15.32 -16.37
CA LEU A 65 9.29 -16.52 -16.42
C LEU A 65 9.97 -17.75 -15.76
N ALA A 66 11.11 -17.56 -15.12
CA ALA A 66 11.83 -18.67 -14.48
C ALA A 66 11.11 -19.07 -13.19
N VAL A 67 10.06 -19.85 -13.34
CA VAL A 67 9.63 -20.77 -12.30
C VAL A 67 10.76 -21.79 -12.15
N LYS A 68 11.75 -21.51 -11.32
CA LYS A 68 12.70 -22.51 -10.89
C LYS A 68 11.93 -23.54 -10.08
N LYS A 69 11.63 -24.66 -10.70
CA LYS A 69 10.87 -25.82 -10.19
C LYS A 69 11.44 -26.47 -8.90
N HIS A 70 12.40 -25.85 -8.24
CA HIS A 70 13.20 -26.53 -7.21
C HIS A 70 13.20 -25.91 -5.81
N LEU A 71 12.42 -24.87 -5.56
CA LEU A 71 12.26 -24.37 -4.20
C LEU A 71 10.81 -24.58 -3.77
N LYS A 72 10.62 -25.40 -2.75
CA LYS A 72 9.31 -25.74 -2.18
C LYS A 72 8.50 -24.52 -1.67
N ASP A 73 9.12 -23.33 -1.63
CA ASP A 73 8.58 -22.16 -0.94
C ASP A 73 8.56 -20.90 -1.81
N HIS A 74 8.64 -20.98 -3.14
CA HIS A 74 8.66 -19.82 -4.06
C HIS A 74 9.73 -18.75 -3.72
N ILE A 75 10.76 -19.13 -2.95
CA ILE A 75 11.83 -18.24 -2.50
C ILE A 75 13.00 -18.39 -3.47
N THR A 76 13.28 -17.34 -4.21
CA THR A 76 14.43 -17.26 -5.11
C THR A 76 15.53 -16.38 -4.52
N ASP A 77 16.76 -16.46 -5.05
CA ASP A 77 17.82 -15.51 -4.67
C ASP A 77 17.41 -14.07 -4.92
N TYR A 78 16.61 -13.86 -5.97
CA TYR A 78 16.06 -12.53 -6.31
C TYR A 78 15.07 -12.05 -5.24
N SER A 79 14.14 -12.89 -4.80
CA SER A 79 13.19 -12.53 -3.74
C SER A 79 13.90 -12.20 -2.43
N LEU A 80 14.91 -12.99 -2.04
CA LEU A 80 15.72 -12.72 -0.86
C LEU A 80 16.52 -11.42 -0.99
N MET A 81 16.96 -11.07 -2.19
CA MET A 81 17.58 -9.78 -2.45
C MET A 81 16.59 -8.64 -2.26
N ARG A 82 15.35 -8.76 -2.79
CA ARG A 82 14.29 -7.77 -2.62
C ARG A 82 13.91 -7.58 -1.15
N GLU A 83 13.80 -8.65 -0.37
CA GLU A 83 13.57 -8.55 1.08
C GLU A 83 14.68 -7.75 1.79
N LYS A 84 15.95 -8.01 1.46
CA LYS A 84 17.07 -7.25 2.00
C LYS A 84 17.02 -5.76 1.61
N GLU A 85 16.56 -5.46 0.40
CA GLU A 85 16.36 -4.07 -0.06
C GLU A 85 15.25 -3.40 0.73
N ALA A 86 14.10 -4.09 0.94
CA ALA A 86 12.98 -3.61 1.74
C ALA A 86 13.38 -3.31 3.18
N VAL A 87 14.08 -4.23 3.84
CA VAL A 87 14.59 -4.01 5.21
C VAL A 87 15.49 -2.76 5.29
N ARG A 88 16.35 -2.54 4.29
CA ARG A 88 17.19 -1.34 4.23
C ARG A 88 16.37 -0.07 3.98
N ALA A 89 15.30 -0.15 3.20
CA ALA A 89 14.38 0.96 2.94
C ALA A 89 13.58 1.31 4.19
N LEU A 90 12.95 0.33 4.83
CA LEU A 90 12.21 0.50 6.08
C LEU A 90 13.08 1.12 7.19
N LYS A 91 14.33 0.68 7.31
CA LYS A 91 15.29 1.31 8.24
C LYS A 91 15.51 2.80 7.94
N ARG A 92 15.45 3.25 6.66
CA ARG A 92 15.54 4.69 6.31
C ARG A 92 14.29 5.46 6.68
N LEU A 93 13.14 4.80 6.66
CA LEU A 93 11.86 5.36 7.11
C LEU A 93 11.72 5.32 8.63
N GLY A 94 12.48 4.50 9.34
CA GLY A 94 12.42 4.31 10.79
C GLY A 94 11.42 3.23 11.20
N VAL A 95 10.90 2.45 10.26
CA VAL A 95 10.01 1.32 10.52
C VAL A 95 10.84 0.11 10.92
N SER A 96 10.52 -0.51 12.05
CA SER A 96 11.20 -1.69 12.60
C SER A 96 10.32 -2.93 12.71
N ASP A 97 8.98 -2.75 12.65
CA ASP A 97 8.02 -3.87 12.68
C ASP A 97 7.55 -4.18 11.26
N TYR A 98 7.90 -5.37 10.78
CA TYR A 98 7.54 -5.83 9.44
C TYR A 98 7.51 -7.36 9.37
N GLU A 99 6.76 -7.87 8.38
CA GLU A 99 6.63 -9.30 8.11
C GLU A 99 6.61 -9.58 6.60
N PHE A 100 7.20 -10.69 6.17
CA PHE A 100 7.16 -11.19 4.79
C PHE A 100 6.35 -12.47 4.74
N LEU A 101 5.20 -12.45 4.06
CA LEU A 101 4.33 -13.63 3.93
C LEU A 101 4.78 -14.55 2.80
N ARG A 102 5.49 -14.01 1.80
CA ARG A 102 6.12 -14.77 0.71
C ARG A 102 5.14 -15.58 -0.14
N PHE A 103 3.92 -15.09 -0.33
CA PHE A 103 3.04 -15.69 -1.32
C PHE A 103 3.63 -15.54 -2.73
N PRO A 104 3.27 -16.43 -3.69
CA PRO A 104 3.73 -16.28 -5.07
C PRO A 104 3.32 -14.95 -5.68
N ASP A 105 4.28 -14.25 -6.30
CA ASP A 105 4.05 -12.99 -7.02
C ASP A 105 3.08 -13.20 -8.20
N ARG A 106 2.16 -12.25 -8.42
CA ARG A 106 1.07 -12.28 -9.41
C ARG A 106 0.04 -13.41 -9.18
N GLU A 107 0.01 -14.01 -8.00
CA GLU A 107 -0.86 -15.13 -7.68
C GLU A 107 -1.67 -14.91 -6.37
N LEU A 108 -1.75 -13.67 -5.84
CA LEU A 108 -2.55 -13.41 -4.64
C LEU A 108 -4.01 -13.79 -4.83
N HIS A 109 -4.57 -13.55 -6.01
CA HIS A 109 -5.96 -13.90 -6.32
C HIS A 109 -6.24 -15.40 -6.26
N THR A 110 -5.29 -16.25 -6.65
CA THR A 110 -5.41 -17.73 -6.55
C THR A 110 -5.18 -18.25 -5.15
N ASN A 111 -4.47 -17.47 -4.31
CA ASN A 111 -4.18 -17.78 -2.92
C ASN A 111 -5.01 -16.96 -1.94
N PHE A 112 -6.11 -16.33 -2.41
CA PHE A 112 -6.87 -15.32 -1.69
C PHE A 112 -7.24 -15.74 -0.27
N GLU A 113 -7.82 -16.93 -0.10
CA GLU A 113 -8.26 -17.43 1.20
C GLU A 113 -7.08 -17.60 2.18
N ALA A 114 -5.97 -18.17 1.71
CA ALA A 114 -4.79 -18.36 2.55
C ALA A 114 -4.15 -17.03 2.96
N VAL A 115 -4.08 -16.07 2.04
CA VAL A 115 -3.59 -14.71 2.31
C VAL A 115 -4.53 -14.01 3.30
N ARG A 116 -5.84 -14.11 3.07
CA ARG A 116 -6.86 -13.50 3.92
C ARG A 116 -6.75 -13.98 5.38
N GLU A 117 -6.66 -15.29 5.58
CA GLU A 117 -6.53 -15.86 6.93
C GLU A 117 -5.24 -15.37 7.63
N ARG A 118 -4.13 -15.28 6.90
CA ARG A 118 -2.87 -14.76 7.47
C ARG A 118 -2.99 -13.29 7.84
N VAL A 119 -3.55 -12.46 6.96
CA VAL A 119 -3.71 -11.02 7.23
C VAL A 119 -4.73 -10.76 8.33
N TYR A 120 -5.80 -11.57 8.42
CA TYR A 120 -6.75 -11.53 9.53
C TYR A 120 -6.08 -11.82 10.88
N ALA A 121 -5.24 -12.86 10.95
CA ALA A 121 -4.50 -13.18 12.16
C ALA A 121 -3.59 -12.00 12.59
N ILE A 122 -2.85 -11.42 11.65
CA ILE A 122 -1.98 -10.26 11.90
C ILE A 122 -2.79 -9.04 12.35
N ALA A 123 -3.90 -8.73 11.68
CA ALA A 123 -4.75 -7.61 12.05
C ALA A 123 -5.38 -7.79 13.43
N GLY A 124 -5.83 -9.03 13.75
CA GLY A 124 -6.40 -9.38 15.07
C GLY A 124 -5.39 -9.34 16.20
N GLU A 125 -4.12 -9.66 15.94
CA GLU A 125 -3.05 -9.53 16.93
C GLU A 125 -2.56 -8.08 17.07
N TYR A 126 -2.37 -7.41 15.95
CA TYR A 126 -1.83 -6.05 15.92
C TYR A 126 -2.85 -5.00 16.32
N LEU A 127 -4.15 -5.21 16.10
CA LEU A 127 -5.27 -4.29 16.41
C LEU A 127 -5.03 -2.88 15.86
N PRO A 128 -4.91 -2.69 14.53
CA PRO A 128 -4.68 -1.38 13.95
C PRO A 128 -5.94 -0.51 13.99
N ASP A 129 -5.77 0.82 14.08
CA ASP A 129 -6.85 1.81 13.90
C ASP A 129 -6.90 2.38 12.47
N ALA A 130 -5.83 2.14 11.68
CA ALA A 130 -5.80 2.47 10.26
C ALA A 130 -5.07 1.37 9.46
N LEU A 131 -5.64 1.04 8.29
CA LEU A 131 -5.11 0.06 7.35
C LEU A 131 -4.76 0.75 6.04
N TYR A 132 -3.47 0.77 5.69
CA TYR A 132 -2.97 1.33 4.45
C TYR A 132 -2.82 0.22 3.41
N SER A 133 -3.30 0.45 2.20
CA SER A 133 -3.33 -0.51 1.09
C SER A 133 -3.15 0.19 -0.25
N PRO A 134 -2.62 -0.47 -1.29
CA PRO A 134 -2.77 0.04 -2.67
C PRO A 134 -4.25 0.20 -3.02
N SER A 135 -4.54 1.07 -3.98
CA SER A 135 -5.93 1.28 -4.40
C SER A 135 -6.46 0.13 -5.26
N ASP A 136 -7.79 0.02 -5.29
CA ASP A 136 -8.55 -0.95 -6.08
C ASP A 136 -8.48 -0.72 -7.60
N ILE A 137 -8.06 0.47 -8.04
CA ILE A 137 -7.93 0.83 -9.46
C ILE A 137 -6.53 0.61 -10.02
N GLU A 138 -5.61 0.06 -9.25
CA GLU A 138 -4.26 -0.25 -9.71
C GLU A 138 -4.26 -1.28 -10.84
N LEU A 139 -3.29 -1.17 -11.77
CA LEU A 139 -3.19 -2.09 -12.92
C LEU A 139 -2.69 -3.48 -12.51
N ASN A 140 -1.85 -3.56 -11.49
CA ASN A 140 -1.30 -4.82 -11.02
C ASN A 140 -2.39 -5.66 -10.32
N PRO A 141 -2.57 -6.94 -10.70
CA PRO A 141 -3.59 -7.80 -10.09
C PRO A 141 -3.38 -8.02 -8.58
N ASP A 142 -2.14 -8.11 -8.10
CA ASP A 142 -1.86 -8.29 -6.67
C ASP A 142 -2.23 -7.03 -5.88
N HIS A 143 -2.07 -5.82 -6.46
CA HIS A 143 -2.53 -4.58 -5.84
C HIS A 143 -4.05 -4.57 -5.65
N ARG A 144 -4.81 -4.95 -6.70
CA ARG A 144 -6.28 -5.04 -6.62
C ARG A 144 -6.74 -6.09 -5.62
N THR A 145 -6.08 -7.26 -5.62
CA THR A 145 -6.37 -8.31 -4.63
C THR A 145 -6.08 -7.84 -3.20
N THR A 146 -5.02 -7.04 -3.01
CA THR A 146 -4.70 -6.46 -1.71
C THR A 146 -5.76 -5.44 -1.26
N ALA A 147 -6.28 -4.64 -2.19
CA ALA A 147 -7.41 -3.75 -1.91
C ALA A 147 -8.66 -4.54 -1.47
N GLU A 148 -8.97 -5.65 -2.15
CA GLU A 148 -10.06 -6.56 -1.78
C GLU A 148 -9.88 -7.15 -0.37
N LEU A 149 -8.68 -7.62 -0.04
CA LEU A 149 -8.32 -8.07 1.30
C LEU A 149 -8.56 -6.99 2.35
N SER A 150 -8.23 -5.75 2.02
CA SER A 150 -8.39 -4.61 2.92
C SER A 150 -9.87 -4.31 3.23
N PHE A 151 -10.76 -4.43 2.24
CA PHE A 151 -12.21 -4.35 2.45
C PHE A 151 -12.70 -5.49 3.35
N CYS A 152 -12.21 -6.72 3.14
CA CYS A 152 -12.58 -7.85 3.99
C CYS A 152 -12.19 -7.61 5.46
N ILE A 153 -11.01 -7.04 5.71
CA ILE A 153 -10.55 -6.71 7.07
C ILE A 153 -11.43 -5.64 7.69
N GLN A 154 -11.71 -4.56 6.95
CA GLN A 154 -12.54 -3.45 7.43
C GLN A 154 -13.95 -3.96 7.81
N ARG A 155 -14.58 -4.78 6.97
CA ARG A 155 -15.88 -5.39 7.25
C ARG A 155 -15.85 -6.29 8.48
N ARG A 156 -14.86 -7.18 8.57
CA ARG A 156 -14.74 -8.08 9.71
C ARG A 156 -14.62 -7.32 11.02
N THR A 157 -13.81 -6.28 11.06
CA THR A 157 -13.66 -5.45 12.25
C THR A 157 -14.95 -4.69 12.58
N ALA A 158 -15.64 -4.15 11.57
CA ALA A 158 -16.91 -3.46 11.78
C ALA A 158 -17.99 -4.37 12.37
N MET A 159 -18.01 -5.66 12.04
CA MET A 159 -18.96 -6.65 12.58
C MET A 159 -18.70 -7.02 14.04
N THR A 160 -17.54 -6.73 14.58
CA THR A 160 -17.14 -7.08 15.96
C THR A 160 -17.15 -5.88 16.91
N LEU A 161 -17.53 -4.70 16.42
CA LEU A 161 -17.56 -3.48 17.22
C LEU A 161 -18.82 -3.40 18.09
N ASP A 162 -18.63 -2.94 19.30
CA ASP A 162 -19.73 -2.51 20.15
C ASP A 162 -20.27 -1.13 19.74
N GLU A 163 -21.48 -0.79 20.19
CA GLU A 163 -22.11 0.48 19.87
C GLU A 163 -21.24 1.67 20.34
N GLY A 164 -20.82 2.51 19.39
CA GLY A 164 -19.96 3.68 19.64
C GLY A 164 -18.45 3.44 19.44
N GLU A 165 -18.02 2.22 19.21
CA GLU A 165 -16.62 1.95 18.82
C GLU A 165 -16.33 2.36 17.36
N LYS A 166 -15.11 2.80 17.12
CA LYS A 166 -14.67 3.16 15.78
C LYS A 166 -14.00 1.98 15.08
N GLY A 167 -14.48 1.68 13.88
CA GLY A 167 -13.86 0.68 13.01
C GLY A 167 -12.50 1.11 12.49
N ILE A 168 -11.81 0.16 11.87
CA ILE A 168 -10.57 0.43 11.12
C ILE A 168 -10.87 1.38 9.95
N ARG A 169 -10.10 2.46 9.85
CA ARG A 169 -10.11 3.35 8.69
C ARG A 169 -9.23 2.77 7.59
N LEU A 170 -9.81 2.59 6.42
CA LEU A 170 -9.06 2.13 5.25
C LEU A 170 -8.48 3.32 4.50
N VAL A 171 -7.19 3.28 4.22
CA VAL A 171 -6.42 4.35 3.59
C VAL A 171 -5.74 3.82 2.34
N PHE A 172 -6.31 4.09 1.17
CA PHE A 172 -5.71 3.72 -0.10
C PHE A 172 -4.60 4.69 -0.49
N TYR A 173 -3.45 4.14 -0.87
CA TYR A 173 -2.31 4.88 -1.42
C TYR A 173 -2.11 4.59 -2.92
N GLU A 174 -1.44 5.49 -3.60
CA GLU A 174 -1.10 5.39 -5.03
C GLU A 174 0.23 4.68 -5.20
N VAL A 175 0.28 3.67 -6.10
CA VAL A 175 1.55 3.08 -6.53
C VAL A 175 1.84 3.49 -7.97
N THR A 176 1.04 3.01 -8.94
CA THR A 176 1.24 3.32 -10.35
C THR A 176 0.07 4.05 -10.98
N THR A 177 -1.11 3.97 -10.38
CA THR A 177 -2.35 4.55 -10.91
C THR A 177 -2.84 5.68 -10.00
N PRO A 178 -2.70 6.95 -10.42
CA PRO A 178 -3.27 8.07 -9.68
C PRO A 178 -4.80 8.02 -9.63
N PHE A 179 -5.37 8.33 -8.46
CA PHE A 179 -6.82 8.40 -8.25
C PHE A 179 -7.27 9.78 -7.76
N ARG A 180 -8.58 9.98 -7.62
CA ARG A 180 -9.14 11.17 -6.99
C ARG A 180 -9.01 11.01 -5.46
N PRO A 181 -8.14 11.82 -4.80
CA PRO A 181 -7.93 11.72 -3.36
C PRO A 181 -9.01 12.48 -2.58
N ASN A 182 -9.15 12.13 -1.29
CA ASN A 182 -9.87 12.91 -0.29
C ASN A 182 -8.99 13.30 0.91
N MET A 183 -7.72 12.87 0.90
CA MET A 183 -6.74 13.25 1.91
C MET A 183 -5.38 13.53 1.23
N LEU A 184 -4.75 14.63 1.61
CA LEU A 184 -3.41 15.03 1.15
C LEU A 184 -2.49 15.22 2.37
N VAL A 185 -1.31 14.62 2.32
CA VAL A 185 -0.31 14.71 3.39
C VAL A 185 0.94 15.42 2.87
N ASP A 186 1.31 16.54 3.50
CA ASP A 186 2.58 17.22 3.19
C ASP A 186 3.77 16.40 3.68
N ILE A 187 4.52 15.86 2.74
CA ILE A 187 5.74 15.10 3.00
C ILE A 187 7.01 15.90 2.68
N THR A 188 6.88 17.20 2.41
CA THR A 188 8.03 18.07 2.07
C THR A 188 9.17 17.94 3.08
N PRO A 189 8.94 17.94 4.42
CA PRO A 189 9.99 17.83 5.41
C PRO A 189 10.76 16.51 5.35
N VAL A 190 10.10 15.44 4.93
CA VAL A 190 10.63 14.07 4.95
C VAL A 190 10.88 13.47 3.56
N PHE A 191 10.57 14.19 2.48
CA PHE A 191 10.71 13.70 1.10
C PHE A 191 12.13 13.20 0.81
N GLY A 192 13.14 13.87 1.36
CA GLY A 192 14.53 13.40 1.27
C GLY A 192 14.74 12.02 1.90
N ARG A 193 13.99 11.67 2.94
CA ARG A 193 14.02 10.33 3.58
C ARG A 193 13.35 9.30 2.67
N LYS A 194 12.15 9.61 2.13
CA LYS A 194 11.46 8.77 1.14
C LYS A 194 12.37 8.44 -0.05
N LYS A 195 13.02 9.45 -0.65
CA LYS A 195 13.98 9.24 -1.75
C LYS A 195 15.17 8.36 -1.35
N ARG A 196 15.70 8.51 -0.15
CA ARG A 196 16.80 7.66 0.34
C ARG A 196 16.35 6.23 0.61
N ALA A 197 15.10 6.02 1.03
CA ALA A 197 14.50 4.69 1.16
C ALA A 197 14.34 4.05 -0.22
N MET A 198 13.73 4.74 -1.18
CA MET A 198 13.54 4.24 -2.55
C MET A 198 14.87 3.84 -3.22
N LYS A 199 15.95 4.58 -2.97
CA LYS A 199 17.29 4.22 -3.45
C LYS A 199 17.83 2.89 -2.92
N LYS A 200 17.16 2.23 -1.97
CA LYS A 200 17.55 0.89 -1.49
C LYS A 200 17.01 -0.23 -2.36
N TYR A 201 15.98 0.03 -3.14
CA TYR A 201 15.41 -0.91 -4.11
C TYR A 201 16.21 -0.89 -5.42
N THR A 202 17.48 -1.26 -5.34
CA THR A 202 18.43 -1.17 -6.48
C THR A 202 18.05 -2.09 -7.62
N SER A 203 17.43 -3.24 -7.33
CA SER A 203 16.93 -4.18 -8.34
C SER A 203 15.85 -3.54 -9.22
N GLN A 204 14.93 -2.80 -8.61
CA GLN A 204 13.81 -2.16 -9.29
C GLN A 204 14.26 -0.90 -10.03
N LEU A 205 15.18 -0.13 -9.45
CA LEU A 205 15.73 1.08 -10.06
C LEU A 205 16.56 0.82 -11.34
N ARG A 206 16.99 -0.44 -11.56
CA ARG A 206 17.63 -0.82 -12.84
C ARG A 206 16.62 -0.86 -13.99
N GLN A 207 15.34 -1.04 -13.71
CA GLN A 207 14.27 -1.18 -14.70
C GLN A 207 13.53 0.13 -14.91
N ILE A 208 13.19 0.83 -13.81
CA ILE A 208 12.37 2.03 -13.81
C ILE A 208 13.01 3.09 -12.91
N ASP A 209 13.08 4.32 -13.38
CA ASP A 209 13.50 5.45 -12.53
C ASP A 209 12.39 5.87 -11.58
N PHE A 210 12.19 5.05 -10.53
CA PHE A 210 11.22 5.37 -9.48
C PHE A 210 11.56 6.64 -8.70
N ILE A 211 12.80 7.13 -8.76
CA ILE A 211 13.15 8.41 -8.12
C ILE A 211 12.53 9.57 -8.89
N ALA A 212 12.62 9.55 -10.23
CA ALA A 212 11.92 10.52 -11.07
C ALA A 212 10.40 10.40 -10.89
N TYR A 213 9.87 9.17 -10.90
CA TYR A 213 8.45 8.90 -10.74
C TYR A 213 7.87 9.50 -9.45
N ILE A 214 8.41 9.13 -8.26
CA ILE A 214 7.90 9.67 -6.98
C ILE A 214 8.10 11.18 -6.88
N THR A 215 9.14 11.73 -7.50
CA THR A 215 9.36 13.17 -7.52
C THR A 215 8.25 13.86 -8.32
N ALA A 216 7.94 13.35 -9.52
CA ALA A 216 6.89 13.89 -10.37
C ALA A 216 5.50 13.77 -9.72
N LEU A 217 5.12 12.56 -9.28
CA LEU A 217 3.81 12.32 -8.68
C LEU A 217 3.58 13.20 -7.45
N ASN A 218 4.53 13.21 -6.49
CA ASN A 218 4.36 13.98 -5.27
C ASN A 218 4.40 15.51 -5.51
N THR A 219 5.07 15.96 -6.59
CA THR A 219 5.02 17.38 -7.02
C THR A 219 3.66 17.71 -7.62
N VAL A 220 3.11 16.86 -8.50
CA VAL A 220 1.78 17.06 -9.09
C VAL A 220 0.71 17.12 -7.99
N ARG A 221 0.79 16.25 -6.98
CA ARG A 221 -0.16 16.24 -5.86
C ARG A 221 -0.09 17.50 -4.98
N ALA A 222 1.01 18.23 -5.03
CA ALA A 222 1.20 19.49 -4.31
C ALA A 222 0.60 20.73 -5.01
N LEU A 223 0.13 20.61 -6.27
CA LEU A 223 -0.32 21.77 -7.07
C LEU A 223 -1.52 22.50 -6.45
N THR A 224 -2.35 21.82 -5.66
CA THR A 224 -3.57 22.39 -5.07
C THR A 224 -3.39 22.89 -3.65
N VAL A 225 -2.20 22.75 -3.07
CA VAL A 225 -1.90 23.10 -1.67
C VAL A 225 -0.56 23.82 -1.55
N ASN A 226 -0.34 24.50 -0.44
CA ASN A 226 0.93 25.19 -0.18
C ASN A 226 1.98 24.21 0.39
N ALA A 227 2.43 23.29 -0.45
CA ALA A 227 3.50 22.33 -0.13
C ALA A 227 4.34 22.07 -1.40
N ARG A 228 5.51 21.43 -1.23
CA ARG A 228 6.36 21.06 -2.37
C ARG A 228 6.19 19.61 -2.80
N TYR A 229 5.96 18.71 -1.86
CA TYR A 229 5.76 17.28 -2.10
C TYR A 229 4.62 16.77 -1.23
N VAL A 230 3.67 16.11 -1.84
CA VAL A 230 2.45 15.61 -1.20
C VAL A 230 2.23 14.16 -1.57
N GLU A 231 1.88 13.34 -0.61
CA GLU A 231 1.27 12.02 -0.83
C GLU A 231 -0.25 12.16 -0.78
N ALA A 232 -0.94 11.44 -1.68
CA ALA A 232 -2.38 11.51 -1.83
C ALA A 232 -3.02 10.17 -1.44
N PHE A 233 -4.15 10.25 -0.74
CA PHE A 233 -4.86 9.10 -0.21
C PHE A 233 -6.36 9.21 -0.47
N ARG A 234 -7.02 8.04 -0.53
CA ARG A 234 -8.46 7.91 -0.44
C ARG A 234 -8.79 7.16 0.84
N VAL A 235 -9.42 7.88 1.77
CA VAL A 235 -9.82 7.35 3.07
C VAL A 235 -11.27 6.89 2.99
N MET A 236 -11.54 5.69 3.53
CA MET A 236 -12.86 5.14 3.74
C MET A 236 -13.05 4.84 5.22
N GLU A 237 -13.99 5.56 5.83
CA GLU A 237 -14.34 5.40 7.26
C GLU A 237 -15.20 4.15 7.50
N GLN A 238 -16.01 3.78 6.51
CA GLN A 238 -16.91 2.64 6.54
C GLN A 238 -16.65 1.74 5.33
N PRO A 239 -16.88 0.43 5.44
CA PRO A 239 -16.84 -0.44 4.28
C PRO A 239 -17.90 -0.01 3.26
N PRO A 240 -17.66 -0.23 1.95
CA PRO A 240 -18.66 0.05 0.93
C PRO A 240 -19.93 -0.76 1.20
N ASP A 241 -21.07 -0.17 0.89
CA ASP A 241 -22.35 -0.88 0.96
C ASP A 241 -22.43 -2.02 -0.06
N ASP A 242 -23.49 -2.84 0.03
CA ASP A 242 -23.61 -4.01 -0.83
C ASP A 242 -23.75 -3.65 -2.32
N GLU A 243 -24.39 -2.51 -2.66
CA GLU A 243 -24.50 -2.04 -4.05
C GLU A 243 -23.16 -1.56 -4.61
N GLU A 244 -22.40 -0.80 -3.84
CA GLU A 244 -21.05 -0.38 -4.22
C GLU A 244 -20.13 -1.59 -4.36
N ASN A 245 -20.27 -2.56 -3.49
CA ASN A 245 -19.50 -3.79 -3.52
C ASN A 245 -19.84 -4.66 -4.75
N GLU A 246 -21.11 -4.81 -5.12
CA GLU A 246 -21.52 -5.52 -6.33
C GLU A 246 -21.00 -4.83 -7.59
N ARG A 247 -21.04 -3.49 -7.66
CA ARG A 247 -20.44 -2.72 -8.76
C ARG A 247 -18.94 -2.95 -8.84
N TRP A 248 -18.28 -2.97 -7.71
CA TRP A 248 -16.84 -3.23 -7.65
C TRP A 248 -16.49 -4.65 -8.10
N LEU A 249 -17.20 -5.68 -7.63
CA LEU A 249 -17.05 -7.07 -8.05
C LEU A 249 -17.31 -7.25 -9.54
N THR A 250 -18.33 -6.58 -10.08
CA THR A 250 -18.66 -6.59 -11.51
C THR A 250 -17.54 -5.97 -12.34
N TYR A 251 -16.99 -4.85 -11.90
CA TYR A 251 -15.85 -4.19 -12.53
C TYR A 251 -14.60 -5.09 -12.54
N GLN A 252 -14.28 -5.75 -11.42
CA GLN A 252 -13.18 -6.69 -11.31
C GLN A 252 -13.36 -7.91 -12.23
N THR A 253 -14.58 -8.41 -12.37
CA THR A 253 -14.89 -9.53 -13.27
C THR A 253 -14.70 -9.14 -14.73
N ALA A 254 -15.10 -7.93 -15.10
CA ALA A 254 -14.92 -7.42 -16.47
C ALA A 254 -13.44 -7.26 -16.86
N ILE A 255 -12.57 -6.88 -15.90
CA ILE A 255 -11.11 -6.75 -16.15
C ILE A 255 -10.42 -8.12 -16.22
N LYS A 256 -10.93 -9.15 -15.56
CA LYS A 256 -10.39 -10.52 -15.64
C LYS A 256 -10.61 -11.18 -17.00
N THR A 257 -11.47 -10.61 -17.84
CA THR A 257 -11.87 -11.16 -19.15
C THR A 257 -11.14 -10.49 -20.33
N VAL A 258 -10.29 -9.51 -20.08
CA VAL A 258 -9.40 -8.83 -21.03
C VAL A 258 -7.94 -9.22 -20.74
#